data_8c753d31a6a3f748f930e525e67e57ed
#
_entry.id   8c753d31a6a3f748f930e525e67e57ed
#
_cell.length_a   1.000
_cell.length_b   1.000
_cell.length_c   1.000
_cell.angle_alpha   90.00
_cell.angle_beta   90.00
_cell.angle_gamma   90.00
#
_symmetry.space_group_name_H-M   'P 1'
#
loop_
_entity.id
_entity.type
_entity.pdbx_description
1 polymer ?
#
loop_
_entity_poly.entity_id
_entity_poly.type
_entity_poly.pdbx_seq_one_letter_code
_entity_poly.pdbx_strand_id
1 'polypeptide(L)'
;MNDVNLLSIGGSDPSSGAGIQSDIKTFSTFNVYGLTVITAITGQNTSNFGMVEPVSKKILENQLESIILDFKIDGIKIGMVYNSEIIKTLYKFLKKINIPIVVDPVIKSTTGGMLIEKSAISDFKKFIIPLATIITPNRFEAEILTKTKINSKNTPAKIAKIIQKMGAKNVVITGVEIKNKMVSDFVLETNQRYFINDKKISKINRGSGCIHSAALLYAIVKNKNIKESLKFAKRTTLNSINNSQKIGKGFEITDVEKKDKIEIDLLKGIKEFIEIKNIYKNIPECQTNFVYSKQKPKSIKEILGISGRIVKAGEEVIVAGNVSYGGSKHVATALLAVNKKYSMIQSAINLKYKKQTISKIKKLKLTTYDYDRNQEPENVKSKGSSIEWGIKNAIKNSKKTPDIIYHKGDFGKEPMIIVFGETPNIVIKKILKII
;
A
#
# COMPACT_ATOMS: atom_id res chain seq x y z
N MET A 1 -17.86 0.19 -11.94
CA MET A 1 -17.38 1.42 -12.63
C MET A 1 -16.89 2.39 -11.58
N ASN A 2 -15.80 3.10 -11.83
CA ASN A 2 -15.32 4.12 -10.90
C ASN A 2 -16.22 5.35 -11.03
N ASP A 3 -16.99 5.65 -10.00
CA ASP A 3 -17.97 6.75 -10.03
C ASP A 3 -17.35 8.13 -9.78
N VAL A 4 -16.03 8.24 -9.66
CA VAL A 4 -15.31 9.47 -9.31
C VAL A 4 -14.07 9.64 -10.19
N ASN A 5 -13.94 10.82 -10.81
CA ASN A 5 -12.78 11.24 -11.58
C ASN A 5 -12.08 12.41 -10.88
N LEU A 6 -10.82 12.27 -10.53
CA LEU A 6 -10.01 13.29 -9.89
C LEU A 6 -8.89 13.75 -10.82
N LEU A 7 -8.74 15.07 -10.94
CA LEU A 7 -7.70 15.69 -11.76
C LEU A 7 -6.52 16.12 -10.89
N SER A 8 -5.32 15.63 -11.21
CA SER A 8 -4.05 16.14 -10.67
C SER A 8 -3.41 17.10 -11.67
N ILE A 9 -3.16 18.34 -11.26
CA ILE A 9 -2.43 19.36 -12.01
C ILE A 9 -1.10 19.57 -11.29
N GLY A 10 0.03 19.29 -11.95
CA GLY A 10 1.33 19.41 -11.31
C GLY A 10 2.53 19.01 -12.18
N GLY A 11 3.69 19.03 -11.57
CA GLY A 11 4.94 18.60 -12.22
C GLY A 11 5.05 17.09 -12.32
N SER A 12 5.74 16.64 -13.37
CA SER A 12 6.09 15.24 -13.60
C SER A 12 7.41 14.89 -12.90
N ASP A 13 7.39 13.86 -12.05
CA ASP A 13 8.57 13.29 -11.38
C ASP A 13 8.92 11.92 -11.99
N PRO A 14 10.03 11.79 -12.76
CA PRO A 14 10.40 10.54 -13.41
C PRO A 14 10.73 9.41 -12.42
N SER A 15 11.07 9.74 -11.16
CA SER A 15 11.29 8.74 -10.13
C SER A 15 9.99 8.20 -9.50
N SER A 16 8.84 8.76 -9.89
CA SER A 16 7.51 8.41 -9.36
C SER A 16 7.38 8.52 -7.83
N GLY A 17 8.28 9.27 -7.19
CA GLY A 17 8.29 9.47 -5.73
C GLY A 17 7.47 10.68 -5.27
N ALA A 18 7.09 11.58 -6.19
CA ALA A 18 6.30 12.79 -5.95
C ALA A 18 5.52 13.15 -7.23
N GLY A 19 5.03 14.39 -7.33
CA GLY A 19 4.35 14.93 -8.50
C GLY A 19 3.08 14.20 -8.86
N ILE A 20 2.64 14.36 -10.12
CA ILE A 20 1.41 13.73 -10.62
C ILE A 20 1.46 12.21 -10.55
N GLN A 21 2.63 11.57 -10.65
CA GLN A 21 2.79 10.12 -10.53
C GLN A 21 2.42 9.62 -9.14
N SER A 22 2.81 10.34 -8.08
CA SER A 22 2.43 10.01 -6.71
C SER A 22 0.92 10.22 -6.48
N ASP A 23 0.34 11.26 -7.10
CA ASP A 23 -1.09 11.54 -7.02
C ASP A 23 -1.90 10.42 -7.68
N ILE A 24 -1.53 9.99 -8.90
CA ILE A 24 -2.19 8.89 -9.62
C ILE A 24 -2.10 7.57 -8.85
N LYS A 25 -0.93 7.24 -8.30
CA LYS A 25 -0.80 6.06 -7.43
C LYS A 25 -1.76 6.14 -6.24
N THR A 26 -1.88 7.32 -5.62
CA THR A 26 -2.80 7.53 -4.49
C THR A 26 -4.25 7.38 -4.91
N PHE A 27 -4.66 7.96 -6.03
CA PHE A 27 -6.01 7.81 -6.57
C PHE A 27 -6.34 6.36 -6.90
N SER A 28 -5.40 5.63 -7.52
CA SER A 28 -5.55 4.22 -7.85
C SER A 28 -5.83 3.35 -6.63
N THR A 29 -5.19 3.62 -5.47
CA THR A 29 -5.44 2.84 -4.22
C THR A 29 -6.84 3.04 -3.66
N PHE A 30 -7.56 4.08 -4.09
CA PHE A 30 -8.94 4.37 -3.71
C PHE A 30 -9.96 3.97 -4.78
N ASN A 31 -9.54 3.25 -5.84
CA ASN A 31 -10.35 2.90 -6.99
C ASN A 31 -11.00 4.14 -7.67
N VAL A 32 -10.21 5.20 -7.82
CA VAL A 32 -10.61 6.45 -8.47
C VAL A 32 -9.90 6.56 -9.81
N TYR A 33 -10.61 7.04 -10.83
CA TYR A 33 -9.98 7.35 -12.11
C TYR A 33 -9.20 8.66 -11.99
N GLY A 34 -7.89 8.57 -12.17
CA GLY A 34 -6.98 9.71 -12.06
C GLY A 34 -6.68 10.33 -13.42
N LEU A 35 -7.05 11.60 -13.59
CA LEU A 35 -6.72 12.44 -14.73
C LEU A 35 -5.50 13.30 -14.40
N THR A 36 -4.72 13.72 -15.42
CA THR A 36 -3.52 14.54 -15.21
C THR A 36 -3.40 15.68 -16.18
N VAL A 37 -2.87 16.81 -15.69
CA VAL A 37 -2.36 17.93 -16.48
C VAL A 37 -0.95 18.25 -16.00
N ILE A 38 0.03 18.17 -16.90
CA ILE A 38 1.43 18.41 -16.61
C ILE A 38 1.73 19.90 -16.74
N THR A 39 2.31 20.48 -15.69
CA THR A 39 2.74 21.89 -15.67
C THR A 39 4.23 22.04 -15.97
N ALA A 40 5.04 21.06 -15.59
CA ALA A 40 6.48 21.05 -15.83
C ALA A 40 7.01 19.61 -15.82
N ILE A 41 8.08 19.37 -16.56
CA ILE A 41 8.85 18.13 -16.51
C ILE A 41 10.08 18.39 -15.66
N THR A 42 10.40 17.46 -14.74
CA THR A 42 11.57 17.59 -13.88
C THR A 42 12.57 16.46 -14.12
N GLY A 43 13.85 16.79 -14.08
CA GLY A 43 14.94 15.83 -14.01
C GLY A 43 15.32 15.62 -12.54
N GLN A 44 14.71 14.66 -11.87
CA GLN A 44 14.97 14.39 -10.45
C GLN A 44 14.95 12.90 -10.13
N ASN A 45 15.61 12.54 -9.02
CA ASN A 45 15.63 11.20 -8.50
C ASN A 45 15.56 11.19 -6.96
N THR A 46 15.84 10.09 -6.32
CA THR A 46 15.79 9.98 -4.85
C THR A 46 16.87 10.80 -4.11
N SER A 47 17.96 11.19 -4.80
CA SER A 47 19.11 11.89 -4.20
C SER A 47 19.21 13.34 -4.66
N ASN A 48 18.94 13.61 -5.93
CA ASN A 48 19.23 14.86 -6.59
C ASN A 48 18.02 15.47 -7.28
N PHE A 49 18.02 16.78 -7.36
CA PHE A 49 17.13 17.57 -8.18
C PHE A 49 17.99 18.32 -9.22
N GLY A 50 17.79 18.03 -10.49
CA GLY A 50 18.54 18.62 -11.59
C GLY A 50 17.77 19.77 -12.24
N MET A 51 17.04 19.48 -13.31
CA MET A 51 16.41 20.46 -14.18
C MET A 51 14.90 20.51 -14.01
N VAL A 52 14.31 21.66 -14.30
CA VAL A 52 12.86 21.87 -14.48
C VAL A 52 12.64 22.50 -15.84
N GLU A 53 11.77 21.91 -16.63
CA GLU A 53 11.30 22.48 -17.91
C GLU A 53 9.79 22.68 -17.81
N PRO A 54 9.29 23.94 -17.74
CA PRO A 54 7.87 24.22 -17.77
C PRO A 54 7.29 23.89 -19.15
N VAL A 55 6.08 23.31 -19.19
CA VAL A 55 5.39 23.13 -20.46
C VAL A 55 4.98 24.48 -21.04
N SER A 56 4.97 24.60 -22.38
CA SER A 56 4.52 25.83 -23.02
C SER A 56 3.04 26.09 -22.72
N LYS A 57 2.65 27.36 -22.72
CA LYS A 57 1.24 27.78 -22.54
C LYS A 57 0.30 27.03 -23.49
N LYS A 58 0.70 26.89 -24.77
CA LYS A 58 -0.08 26.17 -25.77
C LYS A 58 -0.35 24.70 -25.40
N ILE A 59 0.67 23.99 -24.88
CA ILE A 59 0.52 22.61 -24.44
C ILE A 59 -0.36 22.56 -23.19
N LEU A 60 -0.20 23.48 -22.25
CA LEU A 60 -1.01 23.52 -21.03
C LEU A 60 -2.50 23.77 -21.35
N GLU A 61 -2.79 24.76 -22.22
CA GLU A 61 -4.17 25.04 -22.69
C GLU A 61 -4.77 23.82 -23.37
N ASN A 62 -4.04 23.17 -24.28
CA ASN A 62 -4.52 21.97 -24.97
C ASN A 62 -4.80 20.80 -24.03
N GLN A 63 -3.94 20.53 -23.05
CA GLN A 63 -4.20 19.52 -22.03
C GLN A 63 -5.48 19.83 -21.22
N LEU A 64 -5.64 21.09 -20.78
CA LEU A 64 -6.81 21.51 -20.00
C LEU A 64 -8.09 21.38 -20.80
N GLU A 65 -8.10 21.84 -22.06
CA GLU A 65 -9.23 21.72 -22.97
C GLU A 65 -9.61 20.27 -23.20
N SER A 66 -8.64 19.42 -23.54
CA SER A 66 -8.88 17.99 -23.80
C SER A 66 -9.52 17.28 -22.59
N ILE A 67 -9.08 17.61 -21.37
CA ILE A 67 -9.61 16.96 -20.17
C ILE A 67 -10.97 17.55 -19.75
N ILE A 68 -11.12 18.88 -19.77
CA ILE A 68 -12.35 19.54 -19.31
C ILE A 68 -13.53 19.28 -20.24
N LEU A 69 -13.28 19.12 -21.55
CA LEU A 69 -14.33 18.89 -22.55
C LEU A 69 -14.82 17.44 -22.59
N ASP A 70 -13.97 16.48 -22.25
CA ASP A 70 -14.28 15.05 -22.37
C ASP A 70 -14.71 14.39 -21.06
N PHE A 71 -14.17 14.85 -19.93
CA PHE A 71 -14.38 14.18 -18.65
C PHE A 71 -15.22 15.02 -17.67
N LYS A 72 -16.15 14.34 -16.97
CA LYS A 72 -16.73 14.88 -15.77
C LYS A 72 -15.70 14.82 -14.65
N ILE A 73 -15.22 15.97 -14.17
CA ILE A 73 -14.25 16.09 -13.09
C ILE A 73 -15.00 16.33 -11.78
N ASP A 74 -14.76 15.51 -10.75
CA ASP A 74 -15.41 15.64 -9.45
C ASP A 74 -14.56 16.40 -8.42
N GLY A 75 -13.25 16.55 -8.66
CA GLY A 75 -12.33 17.32 -7.82
C GLY A 75 -10.97 17.51 -8.46
N ILE A 76 -10.27 18.58 -8.05
CA ILE A 76 -8.96 18.96 -8.60
C ILE A 76 -7.95 19.09 -7.47
N LYS A 77 -6.76 18.49 -7.67
CA LYS A 77 -5.57 18.79 -6.88
C LYS A 77 -4.62 19.64 -7.72
N ILE A 78 -4.17 20.79 -7.18
CA ILE A 78 -3.12 21.61 -7.76
C ILE A 78 -1.87 21.47 -6.91
N GLY A 79 -0.77 21.02 -7.54
CA GLY A 79 0.55 20.93 -6.93
C GLY A 79 1.53 21.96 -7.51
N MET A 80 2.64 21.51 -8.10
CA MET A 80 3.66 22.36 -8.68
C MET A 80 3.11 23.17 -9.88
N VAL A 81 3.31 24.51 -9.87
CA VAL A 81 2.83 25.43 -10.92
C VAL A 81 3.92 26.35 -11.46
N TYR A 82 5.13 26.07 -11.24
CA TYR A 82 6.44 26.64 -11.55
C TYR A 82 6.51 28.15 -11.82
N ASN A 83 5.85 28.72 -12.87
CA ASN A 83 6.00 30.13 -13.28
C ASN A 83 4.65 30.87 -13.44
N SER A 84 4.72 32.18 -13.64
CA SER A 84 3.58 33.09 -13.76
C SER A 84 2.69 32.81 -14.98
N GLU A 85 3.24 32.32 -16.08
CA GLU A 85 2.45 32.01 -17.28
C GLU A 85 1.53 30.81 -17.03
N ILE A 86 2.05 29.73 -16.43
CA ILE A 86 1.29 28.57 -16.01
C ILE A 86 0.20 28.96 -15.01
N ILE A 87 0.53 29.74 -13.99
CA ILE A 87 -0.40 30.23 -12.97
C ILE A 87 -1.58 30.96 -13.59
N LYS A 88 -1.32 31.91 -14.47
CA LYS A 88 -2.36 32.73 -15.13
C LYS A 88 -3.21 31.88 -16.07
N THR A 89 -2.61 30.96 -16.77
CA THR A 89 -3.32 30.02 -17.64
C THR A 89 -4.27 29.11 -16.81
N LEU A 90 -3.78 28.49 -15.74
CA LEU A 90 -4.63 27.71 -14.85
C LEU A 90 -5.80 28.51 -14.29
N TYR A 91 -5.55 29.74 -13.81
CA TYR A 91 -6.61 30.60 -13.29
C TYR A 91 -7.69 30.89 -14.34
N LYS A 92 -7.31 31.16 -15.60
CA LYS A 92 -8.26 31.41 -16.70
C LYS A 92 -9.26 30.25 -16.85
N PHE A 93 -8.79 29.01 -16.78
CA PHE A 93 -9.61 27.81 -16.93
C PHE A 93 -10.40 27.45 -15.67
N LEU A 94 -9.79 27.60 -14.49
CA LEU A 94 -10.33 27.06 -13.25
C LEU A 94 -11.25 28.02 -12.48
N LYS A 95 -11.18 29.35 -12.70
CA LYS A 95 -11.94 30.36 -11.92
C LYS A 95 -13.46 30.23 -11.98
N LYS A 96 -13.99 29.53 -12.98
CA LYS A 96 -15.43 29.28 -13.14
C LYS A 96 -15.87 27.89 -12.72
N ILE A 97 -14.92 27.02 -12.34
CA ILE A 97 -15.20 25.65 -11.95
C ILE A 97 -15.66 25.63 -10.48
N ASN A 98 -16.83 25.05 -10.24
CA ASN A 98 -17.41 24.96 -8.90
C ASN A 98 -17.38 23.54 -8.34
N ILE A 99 -16.17 22.98 -8.22
CA ILE A 99 -15.91 21.67 -7.60
C ILE A 99 -14.81 21.83 -6.55
N PRO A 100 -14.60 20.86 -5.63
CA PRO A 100 -13.52 20.93 -4.65
C PRO A 100 -12.13 21.03 -5.29
N ILE A 101 -11.35 22.03 -4.86
CA ILE A 101 -9.95 22.22 -5.27
C ILE A 101 -9.05 22.16 -4.04
N VAL A 102 -8.15 21.18 -3.97
CA VAL A 102 -7.08 21.09 -2.97
C VAL A 102 -5.79 21.65 -3.56
N VAL A 103 -5.24 22.68 -2.92
CA VAL A 103 -3.96 23.29 -3.33
C VAL A 103 -2.85 22.86 -2.39
N ASP A 104 -1.84 22.18 -2.93
CA ASP A 104 -0.57 21.87 -2.27
C ASP A 104 0.47 22.89 -2.77
N PRO A 105 0.85 23.91 -1.98
CA PRO A 105 1.70 25.00 -2.47
C PRO A 105 3.17 24.60 -2.49
N VAL A 106 3.50 23.66 -3.36
CA VAL A 106 4.85 23.07 -3.44
C VAL A 106 5.88 24.12 -3.88
N ILE A 107 6.66 24.63 -2.93
CA ILE A 107 7.69 25.65 -3.17
C ILE A 107 9.08 25.03 -3.36
N LYS A 108 9.41 23.99 -2.58
CA LYS A 108 10.73 23.37 -2.59
C LYS A 108 10.61 21.86 -2.51
N SER A 109 11.41 21.14 -3.32
CA SER A 109 11.50 19.68 -3.26
C SER A 109 12.25 19.20 -2.01
N THR A 110 12.00 17.97 -1.59
CA THR A 110 12.76 17.31 -0.49
C THR A 110 14.26 17.24 -0.82
N THR A 111 14.62 17.15 -2.11
CA THR A 111 15.99 17.09 -2.61
C THR A 111 16.63 18.47 -2.83
N GLY A 112 15.94 19.57 -2.45
CA GLY A 112 16.50 20.93 -2.39
C GLY A 112 16.16 21.83 -3.56
N GLY A 113 15.60 21.34 -4.67
CA GLY A 113 15.24 22.15 -5.85
C GLY A 113 14.06 23.09 -5.60
N MET A 114 14.10 24.29 -6.19
CA MET A 114 12.96 25.20 -6.21
C MET A 114 11.93 24.74 -7.24
N LEU A 115 10.67 24.65 -6.84
CA LEU A 115 9.55 24.16 -7.63
C LEU A 115 8.59 25.27 -8.06
N ILE A 116 8.91 26.51 -7.70
CA ILE A 116 8.27 27.74 -8.16
C ILE A 116 9.31 28.83 -8.29
N GLU A 117 9.24 29.62 -9.33
CA GLU A 117 10.06 30.82 -9.48
C GLU A 117 9.72 31.85 -8.41
N LYS A 118 10.74 32.52 -7.85
CA LYS A 118 10.54 33.56 -6.81
C LYS A 118 9.60 34.66 -7.30
N SER A 119 9.73 35.06 -8.58
CA SER A 119 8.87 36.04 -9.25
C SER A 119 7.40 35.62 -9.31
N ALA A 120 7.12 34.32 -9.40
CA ALA A 120 5.77 33.76 -9.54
C ALA A 120 5.01 33.64 -8.22
N ILE A 121 5.65 33.78 -7.06
CA ILE A 121 5.01 33.67 -5.75
C ILE A 121 3.89 34.70 -5.55
N SER A 122 4.05 35.92 -6.10
CA SER A 122 3.01 36.95 -6.04
C SER A 122 1.80 36.56 -6.84
N ASP A 123 1.98 36.01 -8.04
CA ASP A 123 0.89 35.53 -8.90
C ASP A 123 0.21 34.27 -8.31
N PHE A 124 0.99 33.38 -7.70
CA PHE A 124 0.43 32.24 -6.95
C PHE A 124 -0.55 32.70 -5.86
N LYS A 125 -0.16 33.70 -5.07
CA LYS A 125 -1.03 34.28 -4.02
C LYS A 125 -2.28 34.93 -4.60
N LYS A 126 -2.15 35.61 -5.73
CA LYS A 126 -3.24 36.38 -6.37
C LYS A 126 -4.22 35.48 -7.13
N PHE A 127 -3.76 34.40 -7.75
CA PHE A 127 -4.55 33.64 -8.71
C PHE A 127 -4.84 32.20 -8.29
N ILE A 128 -3.90 31.50 -7.58
CA ILE A 128 -4.10 30.10 -7.22
C ILE A 128 -4.75 29.96 -5.83
N ILE A 129 -4.28 30.70 -4.83
CA ILE A 129 -4.85 30.61 -3.47
C ILE A 129 -6.37 30.86 -3.45
N PRO A 130 -6.92 31.85 -4.20
CA PRO A 130 -8.38 32.07 -4.22
C PRO A 130 -9.20 30.91 -4.80
N LEU A 131 -8.60 30.02 -5.58
CA LEU A 131 -9.28 28.83 -6.11
C LEU A 131 -9.45 27.73 -5.05
N ALA A 132 -8.66 27.78 -3.96
CA ALA A 132 -8.56 26.69 -3.01
C ALA A 132 -9.83 26.54 -2.15
N THR A 133 -10.50 25.39 -2.26
CA THR A 133 -11.41 24.92 -1.22
C THR A 133 -10.64 24.68 0.07
N ILE A 134 -9.43 24.13 -0.06
CA ILE A 134 -8.49 23.93 1.04
C ILE A 134 -7.05 24.02 0.52
N ILE A 135 -6.19 24.71 1.24
CA ILE A 135 -4.75 24.80 0.96
C ILE A 135 -3.95 24.14 2.09
N THR A 136 -2.91 23.37 1.74
CA THR A 136 -2.16 22.53 2.68
C THR A 136 -0.65 22.85 2.78
N PRO A 137 -0.25 24.11 3.02
CA PRO A 137 1.16 24.44 3.17
C PRO A 137 1.80 23.71 4.37
N ASN A 138 3.01 23.24 4.19
CA ASN A 138 3.84 22.89 5.33
C ASN A 138 4.36 24.16 6.03
N ARG A 139 5.04 23.98 7.18
CA ARG A 139 5.60 25.11 7.95
C ARG A 139 6.43 26.06 7.10
N PHE A 140 7.36 25.54 6.29
CA PHE A 140 8.27 26.33 5.46
C PHE A 140 7.50 27.13 4.38
N GLU A 141 6.56 26.50 3.71
CA GLU A 141 5.72 27.11 2.68
C GLU A 141 4.83 28.21 3.26
N ALA A 142 4.20 27.95 4.41
CA ALA A 142 3.37 28.91 5.12
C ALA A 142 4.18 30.17 5.52
N GLU A 143 5.41 30.00 5.99
CA GLU A 143 6.32 31.10 6.32
C GLU A 143 6.70 31.94 5.07
N ILE A 144 6.95 31.30 3.92
CA ILE A 144 7.25 32.01 2.66
C ILE A 144 6.03 32.77 2.15
N LEU A 145 4.87 32.10 2.12
CA LEU A 145 3.63 32.72 1.63
C LEU A 145 3.24 33.93 2.45
N THR A 146 3.49 33.95 3.73
CA THR A 146 3.05 35.04 4.62
C THR A 146 4.16 35.98 5.06
N LYS A 147 5.43 35.66 4.74
CA LYS A 147 6.61 36.36 5.25
C LYS A 147 6.65 36.42 6.78
N THR A 148 6.04 35.47 7.47
CA THR A 148 5.93 35.41 8.94
C THR A 148 6.49 34.10 9.45
N LYS A 149 7.40 34.15 10.43
CA LYS A 149 8.00 32.97 11.06
C LYS A 149 7.08 32.33 12.10
N ILE A 150 7.04 31.00 12.14
CA ILE A 150 6.31 30.25 13.19
C ILE A 150 7.25 30.08 14.40
N ASN A 151 7.10 30.93 15.40
CA ASN A 151 7.94 30.97 16.61
C ASN A 151 7.17 30.78 17.92
N SER A 152 5.85 30.69 17.88
CA SER A 152 4.99 30.49 19.05
C SER A 152 3.75 29.66 18.70
N LYS A 153 3.06 29.14 19.72
CA LYS A 153 1.79 28.38 19.57
C LYS A 153 0.66 29.17 18.90
N ASN A 154 0.67 30.48 19.00
CA ASN A 154 -0.38 31.35 18.42
C ASN A 154 -0.07 31.77 16.98
N THR A 155 1.15 31.64 16.52
CA THR A 155 1.61 32.05 15.20
C THR A 155 0.91 31.30 14.06
N PRO A 156 0.65 29.97 14.14
CA PRO A 156 -0.07 29.24 13.10
C PRO A 156 -1.46 29.84 12.80
N ALA A 157 -2.19 30.27 13.84
CA ALA A 157 -3.50 30.88 13.68
C ALA A 157 -3.44 32.24 12.92
N LYS A 158 -2.42 33.05 13.23
CA LYS A 158 -2.17 34.32 12.53
C LYS A 158 -1.83 34.08 11.06
N ILE A 159 -0.93 33.14 10.78
CA ILE A 159 -0.49 32.78 9.42
C ILE A 159 -1.67 32.23 8.62
N ALA A 160 -2.44 31.30 9.19
CA ALA A 160 -3.61 30.74 8.52
C ALA A 160 -4.66 31.81 8.17
N LYS A 161 -4.90 32.78 9.06
CA LYS A 161 -5.76 33.95 8.76
C LYS A 161 -5.23 34.81 7.61
N ILE A 162 -3.91 35.00 7.52
CA ILE A 162 -3.31 35.76 6.39
C ILE A 162 -3.57 35.00 5.08
N ILE A 163 -3.34 33.65 5.05
CA ILE A 163 -3.58 32.85 3.86
C ILE A 163 -5.08 32.83 3.50
N GLN A 164 -5.97 32.71 4.50
CA GLN A 164 -7.41 32.77 4.28
C GLN A 164 -7.86 34.12 3.69
N LYS A 165 -7.27 35.24 4.13
CA LYS A 165 -7.51 36.55 3.54
C LYS A 165 -7.00 36.70 2.10
N MET A 166 -6.09 35.84 1.63
CA MET A 166 -5.70 35.75 0.23
C MET A 166 -6.74 35.00 -0.63
N GLY A 167 -7.81 34.44 -0.03
CA GLY A 167 -8.95 33.86 -0.73
C GLY A 167 -9.18 32.37 -0.52
N ALA A 168 -8.29 31.64 0.15
CA ALA A 168 -8.53 30.23 0.45
C ALA A 168 -9.72 30.05 1.41
N LYS A 169 -10.65 29.12 1.12
CA LYS A 169 -11.79 28.87 2.01
C LYS A 169 -11.35 28.24 3.35
N ASN A 170 -10.45 27.29 3.30
CA ASN A 170 -9.90 26.60 4.48
C ASN A 170 -8.38 26.47 4.37
N VAL A 171 -7.67 26.48 5.51
CA VAL A 171 -6.22 26.43 5.57
C VAL A 171 -5.77 25.34 6.54
N VAL A 172 -4.86 24.49 6.10
CA VAL A 172 -4.22 23.49 6.93
C VAL A 172 -2.71 23.69 6.87
N ILE A 173 -2.09 24.11 7.98
CA ILE A 173 -0.65 24.21 8.06
C ILE A 173 -0.13 22.88 8.64
N THR A 174 0.56 22.10 7.81
CA THR A 174 1.06 20.77 8.20
C THR A 174 2.39 20.86 8.94
N GLY A 175 2.60 20.00 9.94
CA GLY A 175 3.87 19.88 10.66
C GLY A 175 4.26 21.11 11.47
N VAL A 176 3.30 21.86 12.02
CA VAL A 176 3.56 23.13 12.76
C VAL A 176 4.17 22.94 14.13
N GLU A 177 3.90 21.83 14.79
CA GLU A 177 4.42 21.51 16.12
C GLU A 177 4.88 20.06 16.17
N ILE A 178 6.10 19.85 16.70
CA ILE A 178 6.66 18.53 16.95
C ILE A 178 7.12 18.50 18.41
N LYS A 179 6.32 17.88 19.29
CA LYS A 179 6.66 17.66 20.70
C LYS A 179 6.42 16.20 21.05
N ASN A 180 7.28 15.66 21.93
CA ASN A 180 7.10 14.34 22.53
C ASN A 180 6.75 13.24 21.51
N LYS A 181 7.45 13.17 20.38
CA LYS A 181 7.18 12.24 19.25
C LYS A 181 5.81 12.44 18.59
N MET A 182 5.17 13.60 18.74
CA MET A 182 3.93 13.97 18.07
C MET A 182 4.20 14.95 16.93
N VAL A 183 3.38 14.89 15.88
CA VAL A 183 3.30 15.86 14.80
C VAL A 183 1.90 16.47 14.78
N SER A 184 1.83 17.80 14.75
CA SER A 184 0.56 18.53 14.78
C SER A 184 0.35 19.31 13.49
N ASP A 185 -0.88 19.31 13.00
CA ASP A 185 -1.31 20.18 11.90
C ASP A 185 -2.33 21.18 12.46
N PHE A 186 -2.16 22.44 12.12
CA PHE A 186 -3.11 23.49 12.49
C PHE A 186 -4.13 23.66 11.39
N VAL A 187 -5.40 23.65 11.75
CA VAL A 187 -6.55 23.80 10.84
C VAL A 187 -7.30 25.07 11.15
N LEU A 188 -7.57 25.88 10.11
CA LEU A 188 -8.50 27.00 10.13
C LEU A 188 -9.59 26.75 9.08
N GLU A 189 -10.78 26.43 9.53
CA GLU A 189 -12.00 26.42 8.73
C GLU A 189 -12.69 27.79 8.82
N THR A 190 -13.79 27.98 8.08
CA THR A 190 -14.51 29.26 8.06
C THR A 190 -14.89 29.75 9.46
N ASN A 191 -15.36 28.84 10.33
CA ASN A 191 -15.93 29.19 11.65
C ASN A 191 -15.21 28.51 12.85
N GLN A 192 -14.18 27.72 12.62
CA GLN A 192 -13.50 27.00 13.70
C GLN A 192 -12.01 26.80 13.44
N ARG A 193 -11.27 26.66 14.54
CA ARG A 193 -9.84 26.35 14.50
C ARG A 193 -9.52 25.21 15.46
N TYR A 194 -8.63 24.29 15.06
CA TYR A 194 -8.21 23.17 15.90
C TYR A 194 -6.88 22.59 15.43
N PHE A 195 -6.32 21.68 16.22
CA PHE A 195 -5.16 20.87 15.86
C PHE A 195 -5.56 19.44 15.58
N ILE A 196 -4.90 18.82 14.62
CA ILE A 196 -4.92 17.37 14.39
C ILE A 196 -3.53 16.84 14.76
N ASN A 197 -3.49 16.00 15.80
CA ASN A 197 -2.26 15.44 16.33
C ASN A 197 -2.14 13.97 15.99
N ASP A 198 -0.90 13.51 15.74
CA ASP A 198 -0.59 12.10 15.52
C ASP A 198 0.87 11.80 15.89
N LYS A 199 1.23 10.52 15.97
CA LYS A 199 2.61 10.11 16.26
C LYS A 199 3.54 10.47 15.09
N LYS A 200 4.69 11.08 15.42
CA LYS A 200 5.73 11.33 14.42
C LYS A 200 6.43 10.04 14.06
N ILE A 201 6.54 9.77 12.76
CA ILE A 201 7.37 8.69 12.23
C ILE A 201 8.74 9.27 11.91
N SER A 202 9.79 8.70 12.52
CA SER A 202 11.17 9.18 12.37
C SER A 202 11.83 8.61 11.10
N LYS A 203 11.15 8.73 9.94
CA LYS A 203 11.70 8.37 8.64
C LYS A 203 11.82 9.61 7.78
N ILE A 204 12.96 9.76 7.12
CA ILE A 204 13.14 10.80 6.10
C ILE A 204 12.65 10.21 4.78
N ASN A 205 11.59 10.78 4.23
CA ASN A 205 10.89 10.26 3.07
C ASN A 205 10.57 11.37 2.07
N ARG A 206 10.16 10.95 0.86
CA ARG A 206 9.75 11.82 -0.23
C ARG A 206 8.34 11.45 -0.69
N GLY A 207 7.52 12.47 -1.04
CA GLY A 207 6.19 12.30 -1.61
C GLY A 207 5.04 12.35 -0.61
N SER A 208 5.32 12.44 0.70
CA SER A 208 4.26 12.45 1.73
C SER A 208 3.28 13.62 1.60
N GLY A 209 3.72 14.81 1.14
CA GLY A 209 2.84 15.96 0.87
C GLY A 209 1.86 15.69 -0.27
N CYS A 210 2.35 15.16 -1.39
CA CYS A 210 1.51 14.80 -2.54
C CYS A 210 0.45 13.76 -2.15
N ILE A 211 0.83 12.72 -1.39
CA ILE A 211 -0.11 11.72 -0.89
C ILE A 211 -1.15 12.35 0.03
N HIS A 212 -0.73 13.26 0.93
CA HIS A 212 -1.63 13.95 1.83
C HIS A 212 -2.70 14.74 1.07
N SER A 213 -2.29 15.59 0.14
CA SER A 213 -3.19 16.45 -0.63
C SER A 213 -4.09 15.64 -1.58
N ALA A 214 -3.60 14.56 -2.20
CA ALA A 214 -4.38 13.67 -3.05
C ALA A 214 -5.43 12.86 -2.23
N ALA A 215 -5.04 12.30 -1.08
CA ALA A 215 -5.95 11.60 -0.18
C ALA A 215 -7.01 12.53 0.43
N LEU A 216 -6.62 13.78 0.72
CA LEU A 216 -7.54 14.82 1.20
C LEU A 216 -8.61 15.15 0.16
N LEU A 217 -8.20 15.35 -1.10
CA LEU A 217 -9.16 15.60 -2.19
C LEU A 217 -10.16 14.46 -2.32
N TYR A 218 -9.70 13.21 -2.36
CA TYR A 218 -10.57 12.04 -2.40
C TYR A 218 -11.60 12.05 -1.27
N ALA A 219 -11.15 12.28 -0.03
CA ALA A 219 -12.04 12.26 1.12
C ALA A 219 -13.09 13.38 1.09
N ILE A 220 -12.73 14.58 0.60
CA ILE A 220 -13.64 15.70 0.43
C ILE A 220 -14.71 15.37 -0.63
N VAL A 221 -14.31 14.84 -1.78
CA VAL A 221 -15.23 14.48 -2.87
C VAL A 221 -16.18 13.35 -2.45
N LYS A 222 -15.76 12.43 -1.58
CA LYS A 222 -16.63 11.41 -0.98
C LYS A 222 -17.53 11.95 0.15
N ASN A 223 -17.81 13.25 0.15
CA ASN A 223 -18.74 13.92 1.08
C ASN A 223 -18.40 13.77 2.57
N LYS A 224 -17.13 13.64 2.92
CA LYS A 224 -16.68 13.71 4.31
C LYS A 224 -16.55 15.17 4.72
N ASN A 225 -16.89 15.48 5.98
CA ASN A 225 -16.57 16.80 6.52
C ASN A 225 -15.04 17.02 6.56
N ILE A 226 -14.60 18.27 6.61
CA ILE A 226 -13.17 18.63 6.51
C ILE A 226 -12.35 17.94 7.59
N LYS A 227 -12.82 17.90 8.83
CA LYS A 227 -12.12 17.27 9.94
C LYS A 227 -11.88 15.77 9.73
N GLU A 228 -12.88 15.05 9.23
CA GLU A 228 -12.77 13.62 8.90
C GLU A 228 -11.90 13.39 7.67
N SER A 229 -12.00 14.26 6.66
CA SER A 229 -11.17 14.23 5.47
C SER A 229 -9.68 14.39 5.82
N LEU A 230 -9.38 15.34 6.70
CA LEU A 230 -8.00 15.57 7.18
C LEU A 230 -7.47 14.41 8.01
N LYS A 231 -8.28 13.82 8.90
CA LYS A 231 -7.89 12.63 9.65
C LYS A 231 -7.61 11.44 8.73
N PHE A 232 -8.45 11.27 7.69
CA PHE A 232 -8.25 10.25 6.67
C PHE A 232 -6.93 10.47 5.91
N ALA A 233 -6.70 11.69 5.39
CA ALA A 233 -5.49 12.07 4.68
C ALA A 233 -4.24 11.86 5.55
N LYS A 234 -4.27 12.32 6.80
CA LYS A 234 -3.15 12.15 7.75
C LYS A 234 -2.84 10.68 8.01
N ARG A 235 -3.85 9.84 8.26
CA ARG A 235 -3.67 8.40 8.45
C ARG A 235 -3.09 7.72 7.21
N THR A 236 -3.59 8.07 6.01
CA THR A 236 -3.05 7.56 4.74
C THR A 236 -1.60 7.94 4.58
N THR A 237 -1.25 9.20 4.85
CA THR A 237 0.14 9.69 4.79
C THR A 237 1.05 8.97 5.76
N LEU A 238 0.65 8.80 7.02
CA LEU A 238 1.47 8.09 8.02
C LEU A 238 1.67 6.62 7.65
N ASN A 239 0.64 5.96 7.12
CA ASN A 239 0.76 4.60 6.60
C ASN A 239 1.75 4.53 5.43
N SER A 240 1.68 5.47 4.50
CA SER A 240 2.59 5.52 3.35
C SER A 240 4.06 5.77 3.75
N ILE A 241 4.27 6.56 4.82
CA ILE A 241 5.61 6.75 5.40
C ILE A 241 6.10 5.47 6.06
N ASN A 242 5.25 4.75 6.79
CA ASN A 242 5.61 3.45 7.38
C ASN A 242 6.00 2.42 6.31
N ASN A 243 5.29 2.44 5.19
CA ASN A 243 5.53 1.54 4.05
C ASN A 243 6.61 2.05 3.09
N SER A 244 7.27 3.18 3.40
CA SER A 244 8.29 3.76 2.51
C SER A 244 9.40 2.76 2.20
N GLN A 245 9.89 2.82 0.95
CA GLN A 245 10.85 1.88 0.40
C GLN A 245 12.14 2.57 -0.04
N LYS A 246 13.28 1.93 0.21
CA LYS A 246 14.59 2.32 -0.28
C LYS A 246 14.81 1.76 -1.69
N ILE A 247 14.14 2.34 -2.68
CA ILE A 247 14.22 1.89 -4.09
C ILE A 247 15.47 2.44 -4.78
N GLY A 248 15.85 3.68 -4.46
CA GLY A 248 17.02 4.36 -4.99
C GLY A 248 18.10 4.59 -3.95
N LYS A 249 19.18 5.30 -4.34
CA LYS A 249 20.33 5.59 -3.47
C LYS A 249 20.05 6.68 -2.43
N GLY A 250 19.08 7.57 -2.67
CA GLY A 250 18.73 8.73 -1.84
C GLY A 250 17.65 8.47 -0.79
N PHE A 251 16.68 9.39 -0.67
CA PHE A 251 15.57 9.30 0.27
C PHE A 251 14.67 8.11 -0.02
N GLU A 252 14.04 7.56 1.03
CA GLU A 252 12.98 6.58 0.86
C GLU A 252 11.78 7.22 0.16
N ILE A 253 11.13 6.46 -0.73
CA ILE A 253 9.90 6.86 -1.41
C ILE A 253 8.71 6.33 -0.61
N THR A 254 7.77 7.22 -0.29
CA THR A 254 6.51 6.85 0.36
C THR A 254 5.69 5.93 -0.55
N ASP A 255 5.06 4.91 0.03
CA ASP A 255 4.26 3.93 -0.69
C ASP A 255 2.84 3.88 -0.13
N VAL A 256 1.87 4.28 -0.94
CA VAL A 256 0.44 4.27 -0.57
C VAL A 256 -0.19 2.89 -0.75
N GLU A 257 0.43 2.01 -1.51
CA GLU A 257 -0.08 0.66 -1.68
C GLU A 257 -0.06 -0.07 -0.34
N LYS A 258 -1.21 -0.58 0.02
CA LYS A 258 -1.34 -1.45 1.18
C LYS A 258 -0.81 -2.83 0.79
N LYS A 259 0.50 -2.97 0.68
CA LYS A 259 1.11 -4.27 0.44
C LYS A 259 0.80 -5.15 1.64
N ASP A 260 -0.01 -6.15 1.43
CA ASP A 260 -0.22 -7.16 2.46
C ASP A 260 1.09 -7.93 2.64
N LYS A 261 1.76 -7.72 3.77
CA LYS A 261 3.02 -8.42 4.07
C LYS A 261 2.86 -9.94 3.98
N ILE A 262 1.68 -10.44 4.32
CA ILE A 262 1.34 -11.87 4.20
C ILE A 262 1.40 -12.29 2.73
N GLU A 263 0.84 -11.47 1.84
CA GLU A 263 0.86 -11.72 0.40
C GLU A 263 2.28 -11.66 -0.18
N ILE A 264 3.05 -10.63 0.18
CA ILE A 264 4.43 -10.47 -0.29
C ILE A 264 5.29 -11.67 0.14
N ASP A 265 5.21 -12.04 1.42
CA ASP A 265 6.00 -13.14 1.96
C ASP A 265 5.58 -14.48 1.34
N LEU A 266 4.28 -14.69 1.07
CA LEU A 266 3.79 -15.89 0.39
C LEU A 266 4.23 -15.93 -1.06
N LEU A 267 4.08 -14.84 -1.83
CA LEU A 267 4.51 -14.76 -3.23
C LEU A 267 6.01 -15.02 -3.37
N LYS A 268 6.82 -14.47 -2.45
CA LYS A 268 8.26 -14.76 -2.39
C LYS A 268 8.52 -16.24 -2.14
N GLY A 269 7.83 -16.86 -1.17
CA GLY A 269 7.95 -18.28 -0.90
C GLY A 269 7.51 -19.16 -2.08
N ILE A 270 6.45 -18.79 -2.79
CA ILE A 270 5.99 -19.49 -4.01
C ILE A 270 7.08 -19.42 -5.09
N LYS A 271 7.65 -18.24 -5.33
CA LYS A 271 8.73 -18.05 -6.29
C LYS A 271 9.94 -18.93 -5.94
N GLU A 272 10.43 -18.85 -4.71
CA GLU A 272 11.52 -19.69 -4.23
C GLU A 272 11.21 -21.20 -4.39
N PHE A 273 9.96 -21.62 -4.15
CA PHE A 273 9.54 -23.02 -4.28
C PHE A 273 9.62 -23.53 -5.72
N ILE A 274 9.10 -22.79 -6.69
CA ILE A 274 9.07 -23.22 -8.09
C ILE A 274 10.46 -23.22 -8.74
N GLU A 275 11.40 -22.41 -8.20
CA GLU A 275 12.79 -22.35 -8.66
C GLU A 275 13.66 -23.51 -8.12
N ILE A 276 13.15 -24.33 -7.19
CA ILE A 276 13.90 -25.48 -6.67
C ILE A 276 14.11 -26.52 -7.77
N LYS A 277 15.36 -26.88 -8.01
CA LYS A 277 15.72 -27.89 -9.05
C LYS A 277 14.95 -29.20 -8.86
N ASN A 278 14.33 -29.70 -9.93
CA ASN A 278 13.55 -30.95 -9.95
C ASN A 278 12.34 -30.97 -8.98
N ILE A 279 11.82 -29.84 -8.56
CA ILE A 279 10.69 -29.76 -7.63
C ILE A 279 9.43 -30.46 -8.16
N TYR A 280 9.25 -30.53 -9.49
CA TYR A 280 8.16 -31.23 -10.16
C TYR A 280 8.00 -32.68 -9.71
N LYS A 281 9.10 -33.35 -9.30
CA LYS A 281 9.09 -34.71 -8.75
C LYS A 281 8.39 -34.81 -7.38
N ASN A 282 8.18 -33.68 -6.70
CA ASN A 282 7.59 -33.59 -5.37
C ASN A 282 6.17 -32.99 -5.38
N ILE A 283 5.63 -32.70 -6.57
CA ILE A 283 4.23 -32.30 -6.73
C ILE A 283 3.34 -33.54 -6.69
N PRO A 284 2.33 -33.62 -5.80
CA PRO A 284 1.38 -34.71 -5.74
C PRO A 284 0.41 -34.69 -6.93
N GLU A 285 -0.36 -35.78 -7.17
CA GLU A 285 -1.38 -35.80 -8.22
C GLU A 285 -2.50 -34.78 -7.98
N CYS A 286 -2.89 -34.60 -6.72
CA CYS A 286 -3.86 -33.56 -6.31
C CYS A 286 -3.28 -32.14 -6.38
N GLN A 287 -2.04 -31.98 -6.85
CA GLN A 287 -1.27 -30.74 -6.99
C GLN A 287 -0.93 -30.07 -5.63
N THR A 288 -0.08 -29.07 -5.68
CA THR A 288 0.43 -28.38 -4.48
C THR A 288 -0.30 -27.06 -4.26
N ASN A 289 -0.53 -26.70 -3.01
CA ASN A 289 -0.90 -25.36 -2.61
C ASN A 289 0.00 -24.89 -1.46
N PHE A 290 0.34 -23.60 -1.47
CA PHE A 290 1.13 -22.94 -0.44
C PHE A 290 0.27 -21.88 0.24
N VAL A 291 0.20 -21.90 1.57
CA VAL A 291 -0.67 -21.02 2.34
C VAL A 291 0.09 -20.28 3.43
N TYR A 292 -0.38 -19.06 3.73
CA TYR A 292 0.15 -18.25 4.82
C TYR A 292 -0.97 -17.42 5.45
N SER A 293 -0.93 -17.24 6.78
CA SER A 293 -1.95 -16.49 7.52
C SER A 293 -1.34 -15.48 8.47
N LYS A 294 -2.16 -14.54 8.92
CA LYS A 294 -1.89 -13.76 10.13
C LYS A 294 -1.94 -14.67 11.36
N GLN A 295 -1.39 -14.18 12.46
CA GLN A 295 -1.46 -14.89 13.73
C GLN A 295 -2.92 -15.12 14.15
N LYS A 296 -3.26 -16.35 14.55
CA LYS A 296 -4.59 -16.78 15.02
C LYS A 296 -5.75 -16.50 14.03
N PRO A 297 -5.71 -17.05 12.82
CA PRO A 297 -6.84 -16.94 11.89
C PRO A 297 -8.08 -17.65 12.48
N LYS A 298 -9.25 -17.04 12.29
CA LYS A 298 -10.53 -17.60 12.79
C LYS A 298 -11.16 -18.58 11.80
N SER A 299 -10.85 -18.41 10.51
CA SER A 299 -11.39 -19.24 9.44
C SER A 299 -10.41 -19.36 8.27
N ILE A 300 -10.66 -20.29 7.35
CA ILE A 300 -9.88 -20.44 6.11
C ILE A 300 -9.95 -19.18 5.22
N LYS A 301 -10.99 -18.34 5.37
CA LYS A 301 -11.12 -17.06 4.66
C LYS A 301 -10.09 -16.02 5.10
N GLU A 302 -9.41 -16.23 6.22
CA GLU A 302 -8.33 -15.38 6.73
C GLU A 302 -6.93 -15.96 6.41
N ILE A 303 -6.88 -17.04 5.64
CA ILE A 303 -5.65 -17.71 5.20
C ILE A 303 -5.47 -17.46 3.71
N LEU A 304 -4.34 -16.90 3.35
CA LEU A 304 -3.94 -16.62 1.98
C LEU A 304 -3.42 -17.91 1.33
N GLY A 305 -3.82 -18.18 0.09
CA GLY A 305 -3.37 -19.33 -0.67
C GLY A 305 -3.63 -19.14 -2.16
N ILE A 306 -3.13 -20.04 -2.99
CA ILE A 306 -3.31 -19.98 -4.44
C ILE A 306 -4.74 -20.44 -4.78
N SER A 307 -5.54 -19.60 -5.47
CA SER A 307 -6.93 -19.94 -5.87
C SER A 307 -7.02 -21.17 -6.79
N GLY A 308 -5.95 -21.45 -7.53
CA GLY A 308 -5.72 -22.69 -8.25
C GLY A 308 -4.78 -23.62 -7.50
N ARG A 309 -3.66 -23.96 -8.14
CA ARG A 309 -2.62 -24.85 -7.60
C ARG A 309 -1.27 -24.49 -8.17
N ILE A 310 -0.19 -25.03 -7.58
CA ILE A 310 1.10 -25.22 -8.23
C ILE A 310 1.01 -26.60 -8.91
N VAL A 311 0.98 -26.59 -10.22
CA VAL A 311 0.75 -27.81 -11.04
C VAL A 311 2.04 -28.28 -11.70
N LYS A 312 2.17 -29.58 -11.82
CA LYS A 312 3.23 -30.19 -12.60
C LYS A 312 2.87 -30.14 -14.10
N ALA A 313 3.76 -29.61 -14.92
CA ALA A 313 3.65 -29.52 -16.38
C ALA A 313 4.93 -30.12 -17.02
N GLY A 314 4.91 -31.44 -17.26
CA GLY A 314 6.13 -32.15 -17.69
C GLY A 314 7.21 -32.16 -16.60
N GLU A 315 8.39 -31.60 -16.90
CA GLU A 315 9.47 -31.40 -15.95
C GLU A 315 9.50 -30.02 -15.30
N GLU A 316 8.47 -29.21 -15.54
CA GLU A 316 8.31 -27.89 -14.96
C GLU A 316 7.15 -27.85 -13.96
N VAL A 317 7.05 -26.73 -13.24
CA VAL A 317 5.91 -26.40 -12.39
C VAL A 317 5.37 -25.02 -12.74
N ILE A 318 4.05 -24.91 -12.76
CA ILE A 318 3.34 -23.68 -13.12
C ILE A 318 2.41 -23.28 -11.96
N VAL A 319 2.38 -22.01 -11.64
CA VAL A 319 1.40 -21.45 -10.69
C VAL A 319 0.11 -21.15 -11.45
N ALA A 320 -0.88 -22.02 -11.29
CA ALA A 320 -2.19 -21.90 -11.94
C ALA A 320 -3.17 -21.16 -11.01
N GLY A 321 -3.25 -19.85 -11.16
CA GLY A 321 -4.14 -18.96 -10.40
C GLY A 321 -3.41 -17.95 -9.53
N ASN A 322 -4.17 -16.94 -9.07
CA ASN A 322 -3.67 -15.86 -8.23
C ASN A 322 -3.71 -16.24 -6.75
N VAL A 323 -2.90 -15.56 -5.95
CA VAL A 323 -2.96 -15.64 -4.50
C VAL A 323 -4.15 -14.84 -4.00
N SER A 324 -4.98 -15.43 -3.14
CA SER A 324 -6.14 -14.78 -2.53
C SER A 324 -6.48 -15.36 -1.16
N TYR A 325 -7.17 -14.58 -0.33
CA TYR A 325 -7.72 -15.07 0.92
C TYR A 325 -8.83 -16.09 0.65
N GLY A 326 -8.74 -17.26 1.31
CA GLY A 326 -9.63 -18.40 1.04
C GLY A 326 -9.30 -19.19 -0.23
N GLY A 327 -8.21 -18.85 -0.94
CA GLY A 327 -7.79 -19.47 -2.21
C GLY A 327 -7.45 -20.96 -2.13
N SER A 328 -7.19 -21.50 -0.93
CA SER A 328 -6.94 -22.91 -0.70
C SER A 328 -7.92 -23.45 0.33
N LYS A 329 -8.55 -24.59 0.04
CA LYS A 329 -9.41 -25.29 1.00
C LYS A 329 -8.61 -26.29 1.85
N HIS A 330 -7.90 -27.21 1.23
CA HIS A 330 -7.30 -28.36 1.92
C HIS A 330 -6.11 -27.97 2.81
N VAL A 331 -5.10 -27.29 2.25
CA VAL A 331 -3.90 -26.90 3.01
C VAL A 331 -4.24 -25.82 4.04
N ALA A 332 -5.16 -24.91 3.73
CA ALA A 332 -5.65 -23.92 4.69
C ALA A 332 -6.40 -24.56 5.88
N THR A 333 -7.20 -25.61 5.64
CA THR A 333 -7.84 -26.38 6.71
C THR A 333 -6.81 -27.07 7.61
N ALA A 334 -5.76 -27.65 7.02
CA ALA A 334 -4.67 -28.26 7.77
C ALA A 334 -3.93 -27.21 8.63
N LEU A 335 -3.59 -26.07 8.04
CA LEU A 335 -2.95 -24.97 8.75
C LEU A 335 -3.82 -24.46 9.89
N LEU A 336 -5.12 -24.23 9.65
CA LEU A 336 -6.06 -23.76 10.67
C LEU A 336 -6.15 -24.72 11.87
N ALA A 337 -6.18 -26.03 11.60
CA ALA A 337 -6.23 -27.05 12.65
C ALA A 337 -4.95 -27.06 13.52
N VAL A 338 -3.77 -26.92 12.91
CA VAL A 338 -2.49 -26.82 13.64
C VAL A 338 -2.40 -25.50 14.40
N ASN A 339 -2.76 -24.37 13.77
CA ASN A 339 -2.65 -23.04 14.37
C ASN A 339 -3.51 -22.88 15.63
N LYS A 340 -4.65 -23.55 15.72
CA LYS A 340 -5.50 -23.55 16.94
C LYS A 340 -4.75 -24.05 18.18
N LYS A 341 -3.83 -25.01 18.04
CA LYS A 341 -3.00 -25.55 19.13
C LYS A 341 -1.62 -24.85 19.20
N TYR A 342 -1.04 -24.53 18.07
CA TYR A 342 0.30 -23.97 17.91
C TYR A 342 0.23 -22.66 17.12
N SER A 343 -0.17 -21.57 17.78
CA SER A 343 -0.48 -20.28 17.16
C SER A 343 0.71 -19.61 16.42
N MET A 344 1.93 -20.05 16.66
CA MET A 344 3.12 -19.60 15.94
C MET A 344 3.23 -20.19 14.52
N ILE A 345 2.58 -21.31 14.26
CA ILE A 345 2.55 -21.94 12.92
C ILE A 345 1.54 -21.19 12.05
N GLN A 346 2.03 -20.49 11.04
CA GLN A 346 1.23 -19.61 10.19
C GLN A 346 1.32 -19.95 8.71
N SER A 347 2.21 -20.87 8.30
CA SER A 347 2.41 -21.26 6.91
C SER A 347 2.47 -22.77 6.74
N ALA A 348 1.94 -23.27 5.61
CA ALA A 348 1.96 -24.69 5.26
C ALA A 348 1.92 -24.91 3.74
N ILE A 349 2.54 -26.04 3.31
CA ILE A 349 2.54 -26.49 1.93
C ILE A 349 2.37 -28.02 1.89
N ASN A 350 1.67 -28.55 0.88
CA ASN A 350 1.58 -29.98 0.68
C ASN A 350 2.53 -30.47 -0.41
N LEU A 351 3.13 -31.64 -0.19
CA LEU A 351 4.05 -32.31 -1.09
C LEU A 351 3.70 -33.78 -1.29
N LYS A 352 4.17 -34.35 -2.38
CA LYS A 352 4.05 -35.78 -2.68
C LYS A 352 4.75 -36.61 -1.60
N TYR A 353 4.04 -37.66 -1.13
CA TYR A 353 4.61 -38.62 -0.20
C TYR A 353 5.61 -39.54 -0.91
N LYS A 354 6.79 -39.71 -0.33
CA LYS A 354 7.79 -40.67 -0.75
C LYS A 354 8.43 -41.32 0.49
N LYS A 355 8.59 -42.64 0.49
CA LYS A 355 9.26 -43.37 1.59
C LYS A 355 10.67 -42.84 1.88
N GLN A 356 11.41 -42.47 0.83
CA GLN A 356 12.75 -41.88 0.94
C GLN A 356 12.72 -40.52 1.65
N THR A 357 11.73 -39.66 1.34
CA THR A 357 11.54 -38.36 2.01
C THR A 357 11.27 -38.55 3.49
N ILE A 358 10.40 -39.50 3.87
CA ILE A 358 10.11 -39.78 5.29
C ILE A 358 11.36 -40.31 6.02
N SER A 359 12.16 -41.15 5.40
CA SER A 359 13.42 -41.62 5.98
C SER A 359 14.39 -40.44 6.22
N LYS A 360 14.49 -39.51 5.28
CA LYS A 360 15.32 -38.31 5.39
C LYS A 360 14.81 -37.39 6.53
N ILE A 361 13.49 -37.16 6.63
CA ILE A 361 12.85 -36.37 7.69
C ILE A 361 13.23 -36.93 9.08
N LYS A 362 13.15 -38.26 9.26
CA LYS A 362 13.51 -38.92 10.52
C LYS A 362 14.98 -38.73 10.88
N LYS A 363 15.89 -38.84 9.91
CA LYS A 363 17.33 -38.59 10.10
C LYS A 363 17.63 -37.14 10.53
N LEU A 364 16.88 -36.18 10.03
CA LEU A 364 17.02 -34.75 10.34
C LEU A 364 16.41 -34.36 11.69
N LYS A 365 15.83 -35.33 12.44
CA LYS A 365 15.17 -35.10 13.74
C LYS A 365 14.06 -34.00 13.72
N LEU A 366 13.40 -33.80 12.55
CA LEU A 366 12.26 -32.91 12.44
C LEU A 366 11.07 -33.50 13.20
N THR A 367 10.35 -32.67 13.94
CA THR A 367 9.16 -33.07 14.69
C THR A 367 8.06 -33.50 13.72
N THR A 368 7.78 -34.80 13.72
CA THR A 368 6.90 -35.40 12.71
C THR A 368 5.78 -36.17 13.41
N TYR A 369 4.56 -35.98 12.90
CA TYR A 369 3.38 -36.74 13.32
C TYR A 369 2.72 -37.35 12.08
N ASP A 370 1.95 -38.39 12.29
CA ASP A 370 1.15 -39.04 11.24
C ASP A 370 -0.24 -39.41 11.77
N TYR A 371 -1.12 -39.72 10.85
CA TYR A 371 -2.44 -40.27 11.14
C TYR A 371 -2.82 -41.33 10.09
N ASP A 372 -3.58 -42.30 10.55
CA ASP A 372 -4.09 -43.37 9.70
C ASP A 372 -5.52 -43.03 9.24
N ARG A 373 -5.69 -42.86 7.93
CA ARG A 373 -6.99 -42.56 7.33
C ARG A 373 -8.00 -43.73 7.43
N ASN A 374 -7.54 -44.95 7.62
CA ASN A 374 -8.42 -46.09 7.84
C ASN A 374 -9.22 -45.98 9.14
N GLN A 375 -8.71 -45.17 10.10
CA GLN A 375 -9.39 -44.91 11.37
C GLN A 375 -10.35 -43.72 11.29
N GLU A 376 -10.59 -43.16 10.12
CA GLU A 376 -11.48 -42.02 9.92
C GLU A 376 -12.96 -42.45 10.09
N PRO A 377 -13.74 -41.85 11.03
CA PRO A 377 -15.14 -42.16 11.22
C PRO A 377 -15.97 -41.81 9.97
N GLU A 378 -16.98 -42.66 9.68
CA GLU A 378 -17.84 -42.46 8.50
C GLU A 378 -18.57 -41.10 8.48
N ASN A 379 -19.03 -40.65 9.64
CA ASN A 379 -19.65 -39.35 9.77
C ASN A 379 -18.70 -38.17 9.47
N VAL A 380 -17.38 -38.34 9.54
CA VAL A 380 -16.37 -37.39 9.15
C VAL A 380 -16.15 -37.45 7.64
N LYS A 381 -16.11 -38.65 7.07
CA LYS A 381 -15.99 -38.88 5.62
C LYS A 381 -17.16 -38.23 4.87
N SER A 382 -18.37 -38.45 5.32
CA SER A 382 -19.60 -37.91 4.71
C SER A 382 -19.70 -36.39 4.77
N LYS A 383 -19.17 -35.75 5.83
CA LYS A 383 -19.12 -34.28 5.98
C LYS A 383 -17.96 -33.62 5.26
N GLY A 384 -17.07 -34.37 4.63
CA GLY A 384 -15.90 -33.83 3.92
C GLY A 384 -14.87 -33.13 4.83
N SER A 385 -14.80 -33.48 6.13
CA SER A 385 -13.91 -32.87 7.13
C SER A 385 -12.66 -33.70 7.45
N SER A 386 -12.33 -34.65 6.57
CA SER A 386 -11.21 -35.59 6.68
C SER A 386 -9.86 -34.97 7.05
N ILE A 387 -9.52 -33.85 6.45
CA ILE A 387 -8.22 -33.20 6.70
C ILE A 387 -8.19 -32.60 8.11
N GLU A 388 -9.26 -31.92 8.51
CA GLU A 388 -9.33 -31.33 9.85
C GLU A 388 -9.25 -32.40 10.92
N TRP A 389 -10.01 -33.51 10.75
CA TRP A 389 -9.99 -34.65 11.64
C TRP A 389 -8.59 -35.29 11.73
N GLY A 390 -7.99 -35.61 10.59
CA GLY A 390 -6.67 -36.24 10.54
C GLY A 390 -5.58 -35.42 11.21
N ILE A 391 -5.54 -34.11 10.92
CA ILE A 391 -4.56 -33.20 11.55
C ILE A 391 -4.80 -33.12 13.06
N LYS A 392 -6.04 -32.96 13.52
CA LYS A 392 -6.37 -32.94 14.95
C LYS A 392 -5.98 -34.25 15.65
N ASN A 393 -6.23 -35.40 14.99
CA ASN A 393 -5.84 -36.70 15.52
C ASN A 393 -4.32 -36.83 15.65
N ALA A 394 -3.57 -36.46 14.60
CA ALA A 394 -2.10 -36.50 14.59
C ALA A 394 -1.48 -35.68 15.75
N ILE A 395 -2.07 -34.51 16.06
CA ILE A 395 -1.50 -33.62 17.10
C ILE A 395 -2.19 -33.73 18.46
N LYS A 396 -3.18 -34.62 18.64
CA LYS A 396 -4.00 -34.73 19.88
C LYS A 396 -3.12 -34.78 21.12
N ASN A 397 -2.16 -35.69 21.18
CA ASN A 397 -1.27 -35.93 22.29
C ASN A 397 0.15 -35.31 22.10
N SER A 398 0.32 -34.44 21.07
CA SER A 398 1.60 -33.85 20.76
C SER A 398 2.03 -32.82 21.84
N LYS A 399 3.29 -32.88 22.27
CA LYS A 399 3.94 -31.91 23.18
C LYS A 399 4.82 -30.90 22.44
N LYS A 400 5.21 -31.21 21.21
CA LYS A 400 6.10 -30.38 20.38
C LYS A 400 5.35 -29.86 19.15
N THR A 401 5.72 -28.68 18.68
CA THR A 401 5.21 -28.08 17.47
C THR A 401 5.56 -28.95 16.26
N PRO A 402 4.61 -29.31 15.38
CA PRO A 402 4.88 -30.12 14.22
C PRO A 402 5.69 -29.35 13.16
N ASP A 403 6.75 -29.96 12.66
CA ASP A 403 7.40 -29.55 11.41
C ASP A 403 6.69 -30.17 10.22
N ILE A 404 6.24 -31.41 10.38
CA ILE A 404 5.67 -32.21 9.30
C ILE A 404 4.52 -33.06 9.87
N ILE A 405 3.43 -33.15 9.10
CA ILE A 405 2.36 -34.12 9.31
C ILE A 405 2.14 -34.85 7.99
N TYR A 406 2.03 -36.21 8.04
CA TYR A 406 1.79 -37.00 6.84
C TYR A 406 0.78 -38.10 7.07
N HIS A 407 0.23 -38.63 5.95
CA HIS A 407 -0.56 -39.87 5.93
C HIS A 407 -0.18 -40.72 4.72
N LYS A 408 -0.41 -42.01 4.83
CA LYS A 408 -0.06 -42.97 3.78
C LYS A 408 -1.15 -43.17 2.72
N GLY A 409 -2.20 -42.36 2.78
CA GLY A 409 -3.35 -42.47 1.88
C GLY A 409 -4.42 -43.43 2.41
N ASP A 410 -5.41 -43.69 1.58
CA ASP A 410 -6.51 -44.66 1.74
C ASP A 410 -7.07 -44.98 0.34
N PHE A 411 -7.99 -45.89 0.19
CA PHE A 411 -8.63 -46.19 -1.10
C PHE A 411 -9.16 -44.90 -1.75
N GLY A 412 -8.69 -44.59 -2.96
CA GLY A 412 -9.01 -43.37 -3.68
C GLY A 412 -8.44 -42.06 -3.08
N LYS A 413 -7.54 -42.14 -2.11
CA LYS A 413 -6.92 -40.95 -1.46
C LYS A 413 -5.41 -41.05 -1.52
N GLU A 414 -4.78 -40.09 -2.23
CA GLU A 414 -3.34 -40.00 -2.40
C GLU A 414 -2.63 -39.80 -1.05
N PRO A 415 -1.50 -40.50 -0.78
CA PRO A 415 -0.65 -40.25 0.36
C PRO A 415 0.03 -38.86 0.26
N MET A 416 0.13 -38.14 1.38
CA MET A 416 0.56 -36.74 1.37
C MET A 416 1.45 -36.37 2.55
N ILE A 417 2.37 -35.46 2.33
CA ILE A 417 3.16 -34.77 3.35
C ILE A 417 2.69 -33.31 3.40
N ILE A 418 2.49 -32.75 4.59
CA ILE A 418 2.28 -31.34 4.80
C ILE A 418 3.43 -30.81 5.68
N VAL A 419 4.12 -29.79 5.17
CA VAL A 419 5.23 -29.11 5.86
C VAL A 419 4.71 -27.82 6.46
N PHE A 420 5.01 -27.60 7.73
CA PHE A 420 4.56 -26.44 8.51
C PHE A 420 5.71 -25.54 8.94
N GLY A 421 5.42 -24.25 9.11
CA GLY A 421 6.38 -23.25 9.60
C GLY A 421 5.74 -21.97 10.06
N GLU A 422 6.51 -21.13 10.73
CA GLU A 422 6.07 -19.81 11.16
C GLU A 422 5.87 -18.85 9.97
N THR A 423 6.72 -19.00 8.95
CA THR A 423 6.69 -18.17 7.73
C THR A 423 6.92 -19.05 6.49
N PRO A 424 6.55 -18.58 5.28
CA PRO A 424 6.87 -19.27 4.02
C PRO A 424 8.37 -19.58 3.87
N ASN A 425 9.25 -18.66 4.24
CA ASN A 425 10.70 -18.86 4.18
C ASN A 425 11.17 -20.04 5.05
N ILE A 426 10.61 -20.19 6.27
CA ILE A 426 10.93 -21.34 7.15
C ILE A 426 10.44 -22.64 6.53
N VAL A 427 9.26 -22.63 5.89
CA VAL A 427 8.74 -23.80 5.16
C VAL A 427 9.69 -24.18 4.02
N ILE A 428 10.13 -23.21 3.20
CA ILE A 428 11.09 -23.46 2.11
C ILE A 428 12.41 -24.06 2.63
N LYS A 429 12.97 -23.49 3.71
CA LYS A 429 14.20 -24.03 4.34
C LYS A 429 14.06 -25.49 4.79
N LYS A 430 12.87 -25.89 5.26
CA LYS A 430 12.59 -27.28 5.61
C LYS A 430 12.49 -28.16 4.37
N ILE A 431 11.84 -27.69 3.31
CA ILE A 431 11.70 -28.39 2.03
C ILE A 431 13.09 -28.69 1.43
N LEU A 432 13.95 -27.69 1.35
CA LEU A 432 15.32 -27.83 0.81
C LEU A 432 16.15 -28.90 1.55
N LYS A 433 15.84 -29.17 2.82
CA LYS A 433 16.53 -30.22 3.60
C LYS A 433 16.00 -31.64 3.33
N ILE A 434 14.73 -31.77 2.93
CA ILE A 434 14.04 -33.07 2.84
C ILE A 434 13.89 -33.62 1.42
N ILE A 435 14.08 -32.78 0.38
CA ILE A 435 14.02 -33.20 -1.04
C ILE A 435 15.39 -33.56 -1.62
#